data_ece7a554540c56d56f72f96b7c818286
#
_entry.id   ece7a554540c56d56f72f96b7c818286
#
_cell.length_a   1.000
_cell.length_b   1.000
_cell.length_c   1.000
_cell.angle_alpha   90.00
_cell.angle_beta   90.00
_cell.angle_gamma   90.00
#
_symmetry.space_group_name_H-M   'P 1'
#
loop_
_entity.id
_entity.type
_entity.pdbx_description
1 polymer ?
#
loop_
_entity_poly.entity_id
_entity_poly.type
_entity_poly.pdbx_seq_one_letter_code
_entity_poly.pdbx_strand_id
1 'polypeptide(L)'
;RKKIADFLFNREKTFHFTAEELNKIINKKDNLEKISLATIYNTIDAFKKAGHLKEILTNNNKSFYDTNVSSHHHFFDIETNELEDINYNDIKVVNLPHAPKGKKIQDVEVTLTVKKS
;
A
#
# COMPACT_ATOMS: atom_id res chain seq x y z
N ARG A 1 8.23 7.70 15.31
CA ARG A 1 7.09 8.08 14.45
C ARG A 1 7.43 9.21 13.48
N LYS A 2 8.05 10.26 13.99
CA LYS A 2 8.45 11.39 13.16
C LYS A 2 9.41 10.99 12.05
N LYS A 3 10.37 10.13 12.33
CA LYS A 3 11.34 9.64 11.37
C LYS A 3 10.67 8.88 10.23
N ILE A 4 9.70 8.04 10.57
CA ILE A 4 8.94 7.27 9.58
C ILE A 4 8.07 8.20 8.75
N ALA A 5 7.38 9.15 9.40
CA ALA A 5 6.54 10.12 8.71
C ALA A 5 7.35 10.97 7.73
N ASP A 6 8.51 11.45 8.14
CA ASP A 6 9.38 12.24 7.27
C ASP A 6 9.82 11.42 6.06
N PHE A 7 10.18 10.16 6.27
CA PHE A 7 10.58 9.31 5.16
C PHE A 7 9.42 9.07 4.17
N LEU A 8 8.24 8.77 4.68
CA LEU A 8 7.09 8.41 3.84
C LEU A 8 6.45 9.59 3.15
N PHE A 9 6.30 10.71 3.84
CA PHE A 9 5.45 11.80 3.36
C PHE A 9 6.21 13.03 2.89
N ASN A 10 7.47 13.15 3.21
CA ASN A 10 8.30 14.27 2.77
C ASN A 10 9.05 13.90 1.49
N ARG A 11 8.30 13.52 0.45
CA ARG A 11 8.81 13.06 -0.84
C ARG A 11 8.03 13.71 -1.96
N GLU A 12 8.70 13.90 -3.09
CA GLU A 12 8.04 14.44 -4.29
C GLU A 12 7.04 13.49 -4.91
N LYS A 13 7.35 12.19 -4.87
CA LYS A 13 6.51 11.16 -5.49
C LYS A 13 5.89 10.25 -4.45
N THR A 14 4.70 9.75 -4.77
CA THR A 14 4.08 8.70 -3.95
C THR A 14 4.89 7.41 -4.04
N PHE A 15 4.65 6.52 -3.10
CA PHE A 15 5.52 5.38 -2.90
C PHE A 15 4.72 4.26 -2.23
N HIS A 16 4.88 3.03 -2.72
CA HIS A 16 4.29 1.88 -2.07
C HIS A 16 5.39 0.95 -1.53
N PHE A 17 5.10 0.25 -0.46
CA PHE A 17 6.09 -0.52 0.28
C PHE A 17 5.42 -1.60 1.13
N THR A 18 6.20 -2.61 1.53
CA THR A 18 5.80 -3.54 2.58
C THR A 18 6.39 -3.08 3.90
N ALA A 19 5.83 -3.56 5.02
CA ALA A 19 6.37 -3.21 6.34
C ALA A 19 7.83 -3.65 6.47
N GLU A 20 8.16 -4.82 5.92
CA GLU A 20 9.52 -5.35 5.98
C GLU A 20 10.50 -4.49 5.18
N GLU A 21 10.08 -4.02 3.99
CA GLU A 21 10.91 -3.10 3.21
C GLU A 21 11.15 -1.80 3.96
N LEU A 22 10.10 -1.25 4.55
CA LEU A 22 10.22 0.00 5.32
C LEU A 22 11.16 -0.20 6.51
N ASN A 23 11.04 -1.34 7.20
CA ASN A 23 11.91 -1.65 8.32
C ASN A 23 13.38 -1.67 7.90
N LYS A 24 13.68 -2.29 6.76
CA LYS A 24 15.05 -2.34 6.23
C LYS A 24 15.57 -0.94 5.88
N ILE A 25 14.75 -0.15 5.22
CA ILE A 25 15.15 1.20 4.78
C ILE A 25 15.41 2.11 5.98
N ILE A 26 14.48 2.11 6.94
CA ILE A 26 14.58 2.98 8.11
C ILE A 26 15.77 2.62 8.98
N ASN A 27 16.09 1.33 9.07
CA ASN A 27 17.17 0.84 9.94
C ASN A 27 18.52 0.65 9.24
N LYS A 28 18.59 0.98 7.95
CA LYS A 28 19.79 0.75 7.15
C LYS A 28 20.95 1.68 7.50
N LYS A 29 20.66 2.90 7.90
CA LYS A 29 21.70 3.86 8.24
C LYS A 29 22.29 3.53 9.61
N ASP A 30 23.57 3.92 9.83
CA ASP A 30 24.24 3.77 11.10
C ASP A 30 23.57 4.63 12.17
N ASN A 31 22.36 4.30 12.48
CA ASN A 31 21.64 4.94 13.56
C ASN A 31 21.85 4.10 14.80
N LEU A 32 22.23 4.74 15.87
CA LEU A 32 22.37 4.10 17.17
C LEU A 32 21.00 3.58 17.65
N GLU A 33 19.92 4.21 17.15
CA GLU A 33 18.56 3.80 17.50
C GLU A 33 17.92 3.04 16.33
N LYS A 34 17.71 1.77 16.53
CA LYS A 34 16.96 0.94 15.59
C LYS A 34 15.49 0.96 15.98
N ILE A 35 14.62 0.97 14.98
CA ILE A 35 13.18 0.90 15.17
C ILE A 35 12.77 -0.56 14.99
N SER A 36 12.03 -1.10 15.96
CA SER A 36 11.57 -2.48 15.90
C SER A 36 10.49 -2.65 14.82
N LEU A 37 10.36 -3.87 14.31
CA LEU A 37 9.32 -4.18 13.34
C LEU A 37 7.93 -3.94 13.93
N ALA A 38 7.74 -4.23 15.21
CA ALA A 38 6.46 -3.97 15.89
C ALA A 38 6.13 -2.48 15.86
N THR A 39 7.10 -1.61 16.09
CA THR A 39 6.90 -0.16 16.02
C THR A 39 6.56 0.27 14.60
N ILE A 40 7.21 -0.32 13.60
CA ILE A 40 6.91 -0.07 12.19
C ILE A 40 5.43 -0.40 11.90
N TYR A 41 4.98 -1.59 12.30
CA TYR A 41 3.58 -2.00 12.09
C TYR A 41 2.60 -1.09 12.82
N ASN A 42 2.88 -0.73 14.06
CA ASN A 42 2.00 0.14 14.83
C ASN A 42 1.90 1.53 14.20
N THR A 43 3.02 2.04 13.68
CA THR A 43 3.05 3.35 13.03
C THR A 43 2.29 3.32 11.70
N ILE A 44 2.49 2.27 10.90
CA ILE A 44 1.74 2.07 9.65
C ILE A 44 0.24 2.03 9.94
N ASP A 45 -0.17 1.27 10.94
CA ASP A 45 -1.57 1.14 11.29
C ASP A 45 -2.18 2.49 11.70
N ALA A 46 -1.44 3.29 12.46
CA ALA A 46 -1.88 4.61 12.84
C ALA A 46 -2.07 5.52 11.63
N PHE A 47 -1.13 5.51 10.68
CA PHE A 47 -1.24 6.31 9.46
C PHE A 47 -2.38 5.83 8.58
N LYS A 48 -2.60 4.52 8.51
CA LYS A 48 -3.72 3.96 7.74
C LYS A 48 -5.05 4.41 8.33
N LYS A 49 -5.21 4.32 9.64
CA LYS A 49 -6.43 4.75 10.32
C LYS A 49 -6.68 6.25 10.16
N ALA A 50 -5.63 7.04 10.09
CA ALA A 50 -5.74 8.49 9.88
C ALA A 50 -5.99 8.87 8.40
N GLY A 51 -5.98 7.90 7.49
CA GLY A 51 -6.23 8.17 6.07
C GLY A 51 -5.01 8.59 5.27
N HIS A 52 -3.80 8.45 5.84
CA HIS A 52 -2.57 8.85 5.17
C HIS A 52 -1.91 7.72 4.37
N LEU A 53 -2.33 6.49 4.61
CA LEU A 53 -1.85 5.33 3.88
C LEU A 53 -3.03 4.47 3.46
N LYS A 54 -2.87 3.81 2.34
CA LYS A 54 -3.85 2.86 1.81
C LYS A 54 -3.21 1.48 1.79
N GLU A 55 -3.94 0.48 2.28
CA GLU A 55 -3.46 -0.90 2.27
C GLU A 55 -3.93 -1.62 1.01
N ILE A 56 -3.02 -2.34 0.36
CA ILE A 56 -3.31 -3.15 -0.83
C ILE A 56 -2.99 -4.59 -0.49
N LEU A 57 -4.01 -5.45 -0.48
CA LEU A 57 -3.85 -6.88 -0.23
C LEU A 57 -3.61 -7.62 -1.54
N THR A 58 -2.66 -8.54 -1.52
CA THR A 58 -2.34 -9.37 -2.69
C THR A 58 -2.71 -10.82 -2.43
N ASN A 59 -2.69 -11.63 -3.50
CA ASN A 59 -3.04 -13.04 -3.43
C ASN A 59 -2.13 -13.86 -2.51
N ASN A 60 -0.95 -13.35 -2.19
CA ASN A 60 0.01 -14.04 -1.32
C ASN A 60 -0.16 -13.66 0.15
N ASN A 61 -1.29 -13.08 0.52
CA ASN A 61 -1.52 -12.54 1.87
C ASN A 61 -0.50 -11.48 2.26
N LYS A 62 0.16 -10.88 1.27
CA LYS A 62 1.13 -9.83 1.49
C LYS A 62 0.43 -8.49 1.42
N SER A 63 0.67 -7.63 2.41
CA SER A 63 0.12 -6.28 2.42
C SER A 63 1.15 -5.28 1.93
N PHE A 64 0.75 -4.48 0.97
CA PHE A 64 1.47 -3.28 0.57
C PHE A 64 0.75 -2.08 1.12
N TYR A 65 1.49 -1.02 1.35
CA TYR A 65 0.94 0.26 1.81
C TYR A 65 1.38 1.33 0.83
N ASP A 66 0.48 2.25 0.52
CA ASP A 66 0.72 3.26 -0.50
C ASP A 66 0.43 4.64 0.08
N THR A 67 1.36 5.56 -0.11
CA THR A 67 1.15 6.97 0.26
C THR A 67 0.21 7.66 -0.70
N ASN A 68 -0.01 7.08 -1.89
CA ASN A 68 -1.04 7.54 -2.81
C ASN A 68 -2.38 6.95 -2.38
N VAL A 69 -3.21 7.75 -1.73
CA VAL A 69 -4.51 7.32 -1.22
C VAL A 69 -5.63 7.47 -2.23
N SER A 70 -5.33 7.97 -3.43
CA SER A 70 -6.30 8.03 -4.52
C SER A 70 -6.60 6.64 -5.07
N SER A 71 -7.77 6.48 -5.68
CA SER A 71 -8.15 5.18 -6.27
C SER A 71 -7.32 4.91 -7.51
N HIS A 72 -6.66 3.76 -7.53
CA HIS A 72 -5.93 3.28 -8.70
C HIS A 72 -5.82 1.77 -8.60
N HIS A 73 -5.46 1.13 -9.70
CA HIS A 73 -5.38 -0.31 -9.79
C HIS A 73 -3.91 -0.74 -9.86
N HIS A 74 -3.67 -2.02 -9.73
CA HIS A 74 -2.30 -2.53 -9.67
C HIS A 74 -2.14 -3.84 -10.43
N PHE A 75 -0.95 -4.05 -11.01
CA PHE A 75 -0.44 -5.39 -11.32
C PHE A 75 0.32 -5.90 -10.12
N PHE A 76 0.16 -7.17 -9.81
CA PHE A 76 1.00 -7.85 -8.82
C PHE A 76 1.68 -9.04 -9.49
N ASP A 77 3.00 -9.03 -9.52
CA ASP A 77 3.80 -10.12 -10.07
C ASP A 77 4.06 -11.13 -8.96
N ILE A 78 3.47 -12.34 -9.10
CA ILE A 78 3.59 -13.37 -8.06
C ILE A 78 4.98 -13.99 -8.00
N GLU A 79 5.79 -13.83 -9.05
CA GLU A 79 7.13 -14.38 -9.08
C GLU A 79 8.16 -13.46 -8.45
N THR A 80 8.04 -12.16 -8.69
CA THR A 80 8.97 -11.16 -8.16
C THR A 80 8.46 -10.48 -6.90
N ASN A 81 7.16 -10.62 -6.59
CA ASN A 81 6.47 -9.93 -5.51
C ASN A 81 6.48 -8.40 -5.68
N GLU A 82 6.55 -7.94 -6.92
CA GLU A 82 6.51 -6.52 -7.23
C GLU A 82 5.10 -6.05 -7.53
N LEU A 83 4.80 -4.84 -7.08
CA LEU A 83 3.53 -4.16 -7.31
C LEU A 83 3.78 -3.00 -8.26
N GLU A 84 2.95 -2.91 -9.33
CA GLU A 84 3.06 -1.85 -10.31
C GLU A 84 1.72 -1.15 -10.47
N ASP A 85 1.72 0.18 -10.48
CA ASP A 85 0.49 0.95 -10.61
C ASP A 85 -0.08 0.86 -12.02
N ILE A 86 -1.41 0.75 -12.10
CA ILE A 86 -2.16 0.84 -13.36
C ILE A 86 -2.98 2.13 -13.28
N ASN A 87 -2.95 2.92 -14.35
CA ASN A 87 -3.79 4.10 -14.42
C ASN A 87 -5.25 3.71 -14.20
N TYR A 88 -5.94 4.41 -13.32
CA TYR A 88 -7.33 4.11 -12.96
C TYR A 88 -8.24 4.02 -14.19
N ASN A 89 -7.99 4.85 -15.20
CA ASN A 89 -8.79 4.89 -16.43
C ASN A 89 -8.54 3.73 -17.38
N ASP A 90 -7.50 2.93 -17.17
CA ASP A 90 -7.18 1.78 -18.02
C ASP A 90 -8.02 0.55 -17.71
N ILE A 91 -8.74 0.58 -16.60
CA ILE A 91 -9.63 -0.51 -16.20
C ILE A 91 -11.02 0.07 -16.00
N LYS A 92 -12.01 -0.55 -16.62
CA LYS A 92 -13.40 -0.17 -16.48
C LYS A 92 -14.16 -1.32 -15.83
N VAL A 93 -14.69 -1.09 -14.65
CA VAL A 93 -15.48 -2.08 -13.93
C VAL A 93 -16.95 -1.76 -14.18
N VAL A 94 -17.69 -2.73 -14.74
CA VAL A 94 -19.09 -2.57 -15.09
C VAL A 94 -19.94 -3.58 -14.33
N ASN A 95 -21.25 -3.36 -14.32
CA ASN A 95 -22.22 -4.28 -13.72
C ASN A 95 -21.99 -4.50 -12.22
N LEU A 96 -21.65 -3.43 -11.51
CA LEU A 96 -21.49 -3.51 -10.07
C LEU A 96 -22.82 -3.84 -9.41
N PRO A 97 -22.85 -4.70 -8.40
CA PRO A 97 -24.06 -4.96 -7.66
C PRO A 97 -24.45 -3.76 -6.82
N HIS A 98 -25.69 -3.72 -6.38
CA HIS A 98 -26.12 -2.71 -5.43
C HIS A 98 -25.43 -2.96 -4.08
N ALA A 99 -25.08 -1.88 -3.40
CA ALA A 99 -24.53 -2.00 -2.06
C ALA A 99 -25.57 -2.58 -1.11
N PRO A 100 -25.15 -3.25 -0.04
CA PRO A 100 -26.09 -3.70 0.97
C PRO A 100 -26.91 -2.54 1.53
N LYS A 101 -28.12 -2.85 2.03
CA LYS A 101 -29.06 -1.84 2.52
C LYS A 101 -28.38 -0.94 3.56
N GLY A 102 -28.57 0.36 3.39
CA GLY A 102 -27.99 1.36 4.28
C GLY A 102 -26.52 1.65 4.05
N LYS A 103 -25.94 1.08 2.99
CA LYS A 103 -24.51 1.25 2.67
C LYS A 103 -24.35 1.75 1.25
N LYS A 104 -23.16 2.26 0.96
CA LYS A 104 -22.80 2.68 -0.40
C LYS A 104 -21.41 2.10 -0.73
N ILE A 105 -21.18 1.87 -2.01
CA ILE A 105 -19.84 1.45 -2.48
C ILE A 105 -18.94 2.68 -2.41
N GLN A 106 -17.89 2.60 -1.61
CA GLN A 106 -16.96 3.72 -1.44
C GLN A 106 -15.85 3.68 -2.47
N ASP A 107 -15.39 2.49 -2.85
CA ASP A 107 -14.23 2.35 -3.71
C ASP A 107 -14.25 1.00 -4.41
N VAL A 108 -13.60 0.94 -5.57
CA VAL A 108 -13.39 -0.30 -6.32
C VAL A 108 -11.93 -0.30 -6.75
N GLU A 109 -11.19 -1.31 -6.33
CA GLU A 109 -9.81 -1.47 -6.74
C GLU A 109 -9.61 -2.87 -7.30
N VAL A 110 -8.84 -2.96 -8.38
CA VAL A 110 -8.55 -4.21 -9.06
C VAL A 110 -7.06 -4.48 -8.97
N THR A 111 -6.71 -5.68 -8.56
CA THR A 111 -5.34 -6.16 -8.61
C THR A 111 -5.28 -7.28 -9.63
N LEU A 112 -4.50 -7.08 -10.68
CA LEU A 112 -4.29 -8.08 -11.71
C LEU A 112 -3.02 -8.85 -11.37
N THR A 113 -3.18 -10.13 -11.09
CA THR A 113 -2.04 -10.99 -10.77
C THR A 113 -1.41 -11.46 -12.07
N VAL A 114 -0.11 -11.22 -12.21
CA VAL A 114 0.62 -11.60 -13.41
C VAL A 114 1.72 -12.59 -13.08
N LYS A 115 2.09 -13.37 -14.06
CA LYS A 115 3.19 -14.32 -13.96
C LYS A 115 3.85 -14.42 -15.32
N LYS A 116 5.05 -14.99 -15.36
CA LYS A 116 5.76 -15.20 -16.63
C LYS A 116 4.93 -16.11 -17.54
N SER A 117 4.78 -15.72 -18.79
CA SER A 117 4.03 -16.48 -19.79
C SER A 117 4.78 -17.75 -20.23
#